data_2f56b1de84fbcff827a0821620c623eb
#
_entry.id   2f56b1de84fbcff827a0821620c623eb
#
_cell.length_a   1.000
_cell.length_b   1.000
_cell.length_c   1.000
_cell.angle_alpha   90.00
_cell.angle_beta   90.00
_cell.angle_gamma   90.00
#
_symmetry.space_group_name_H-M   'P 1'
#
loop_
_entity.id
_entity.type
_entity.pdbx_description
1 polymer ?
#
loop_
_entity_poly.entity_id
_entity_poly.type
_entity_poly.pdbx_seq_one_letter_code
_entity_poly.pdbx_strand_id
1 'polypeptide(L)'
;MNLRTQHQKSSARRVAALAALPVVAALALAGCSTAGSSTGSSAIGATTGTTGTTATAASAASNEALLAAVATAWKSVGSGTVISVEQEQRGSAYEVLVVTEDGTEHEVHTDAAGTGVTGTPQTETADTDDRAEHDRFVAAADLDVRTAVSAFEDLHAGSISELGLDDHLGTVVWEGDVVDGSGTKHSVRIDAGSGDVVTDQVDTDD
;
A
#
# COMPACT_ATOMS: atom_id res chain seq x y z
N MET A 1 38.60 2.62 26.33
CA MET A 1 37.43 1.79 25.89
C MET A 1 36.27 2.75 25.77
N ASN A 2 36.06 3.32 24.58
CA ASN A 2 34.98 4.27 24.32
C ASN A 2 33.89 3.53 23.52
N LEU A 3 32.80 3.20 24.22
CA LEU A 3 31.56 2.71 23.57
C LEU A 3 30.93 3.91 22.82
N ARG A 4 31.08 3.91 21.52
CA ARG A 4 30.33 4.80 20.63
C ARG A 4 28.91 4.23 20.52
N THR A 5 28.00 4.87 21.19
CA THR A 5 26.55 4.63 21.01
C THR A 5 26.21 5.05 19.57
N GLN A 6 25.96 4.07 18.71
CA GLN A 6 25.40 4.29 17.40
C GLN A 6 23.96 4.74 17.61
N HIS A 7 23.70 6.01 17.36
CA HIS A 7 22.33 6.50 17.20
C HIS A 7 21.80 5.92 15.89
N GLN A 8 20.93 4.97 16.02
CA GLN A 8 20.07 4.51 14.95
C GLN A 8 19.19 5.69 14.54
N LYS A 9 19.56 6.35 13.46
CA LYS A 9 18.69 7.31 12.78
C LYS A 9 17.69 6.47 11.99
N SER A 10 16.55 6.22 12.59
CA SER A 10 15.34 5.90 11.83
C SER A 10 15.16 7.05 10.84
N SER A 11 15.23 6.75 9.56
CA SER A 11 14.82 7.69 8.50
C SER A 11 13.33 7.88 8.64
N ALA A 12 12.92 8.76 9.55
CA ALA A 12 11.53 9.18 9.64
C ALA A 12 11.23 9.94 8.36
N ARG A 13 10.60 9.26 7.40
CA ARG A 13 9.98 9.89 6.24
C ARG A 13 9.09 11.00 6.77
N ARG A 14 9.41 12.23 6.39
CA ARG A 14 8.58 13.40 6.72
C ARG A 14 7.34 13.30 5.82
N VAL A 15 6.31 12.65 6.33
CA VAL A 15 4.98 12.74 5.75
C VAL A 15 4.57 14.21 5.85
N ALA A 16 4.57 14.90 4.73
CA ALA A 16 4.02 16.25 4.63
C ALA A 16 2.49 16.13 4.80
N ALA A 17 2.03 16.27 6.03
CA ALA A 17 0.61 16.32 6.33
C ALA A 17 0.02 17.59 5.71
N LEU A 18 -0.55 17.48 4.53
CA LEU A 18 -1.43 18.49 3.95
C LEU A 18 -2.71 18.50 4.77
N ALA A 19 -2.85 19.54 5.59
CA ALA A 19 -4.05 19.79 6.37
C ALA A 19 -5.23 20.06 5.44
N ALA A 20 -6.08 19.06 5.21
CA ALA A 20 -7.35 19.22 4.55
C ALA A 20 -8.34 19.86 5.51
N LEU A 21 -8.78 21.08 5.18
CA LEU A 21 -9.85 21.80 5.88
C LEU A 21 -11.19 21.09 5.62
N PRO A 22 -12.01 20.79 6.66
CA PRO A 22 -13.32 20.22 6.43
C PRO A 22 -14.29 21.31 5.95
N VAL A 23 -14.79 21.19 4.75
CA VAL A 23 -15.96 21.91 4.29
C VAL A 23 -17.21 21.20 4.81
N VAL A 24 -17.82 21.76 5.83
CA VAL A 24 -19.11 21.30 6.35
C VAL A 24 -20.21 21.83 5.44
N ALA A 25 -20.77 20.98 4.57
CA ALA A 25 -22.00 21.25 3.85
C ALA A 25 -23.17 20.63 4.61
N ALA A 26 -23.93 21.45 5.32
CA ALA A 26 -25.18 21.05 5.96
C ALA A 26 -26.29 21.00 4.90
N LEU A 27 -26.79 19.81 4.58
CA LEU A 27 -28.01 19.62 3.80
C LEU A 27 -29.15 19.23 4.74
N ALA A 28 -30.04 20.18 4.96
CA ALA A 28 -31.30 19.95 5.64
C ALA A 28 -32.30 19.33 4.65
N LEU A 29 -32.77 18.15 4.89
CA LEU A 29 -33.90 17.53 4.19
C LEU A 29 -35.12 17.56 5.09
N ALA A 30 -36.03 18.43 4.74
CA ALA A 30 -37.39 18.51 5.32
C ALA A 30 -38.22 17.35 4.75
N GLY A 31 -38.90 16.63 5.63
CA GLY A 31 -39.76 15.53 5.28
C GLY A 31 -41.13 15.97 4.72
N CYS A 32 -41.83 15.05 4.11
CA CYS A 32 -43.28 15.02 4.05
C CYS A 32 -43.77 13.59 4.04
N SER A 33 -44.51 13.28 5.07
CA SER A 33 -45.33 12.11 5.26
C SER A 33 -46.58 12.20 4.40
N THR A 34 -46.94 11.08 3.74
CA THR A 34 -48.33 10.85 3.36
C THR A 34 -48.69 9.40 3.66
N ALA A 35 -49.68 9.28 4.55
CA ALA A 35 -50.35 8.06 4.89
C ALA A 35 -51.25 7.60 3.72
N GLY A 36 -51.24 6.31 3.42
CA GLY A 36 -52.19 5.68 2.53
C GLY A 36 -52.49 4.27 3.01
N SER A 37 -53.62 4.12 3.71
CA SER A 37 -54.19 2.82 4.08
C SER A 37 -54.79 2.14 2.89
N SER A 38 -54.54 0.87 2.66
CA SER A 38 -55.52 -0.05 2.02
C SER A 38 -55.25 -1.49 2.49
N THR A 39 -56.31 -2.03 3.06
CA THR A 39 -56.55 -3.37 3.50
C THR A 39 -56.63 -4.35 2.33
N GLY A 40 -56.09 -5.55 2.50
CA GLY A 40 -56.25 -6.67 1.58
C GLY A 40 -55.64 -7.94 2.16
N SER A 41 -56.51 -8.83 2.63
CA SER A 41 -56.23 -10.12 3.22
C SER A 41 -55.64 -11.16 2.25
N SER A 42 -54.94 -12.11 2.85
CA SER A 42 -54.93 -13.56 2.62
C SER A 42 -53.68 -14.22 2.05
N ALA A 43 -53.21 -15.11 2.87
CA ALA A 43 -52.73 -16.47 2.62
C ALA A 43 -51.22 -16.74 2.50
N ILE A 44 -50.72 -17.30 3.59
CA ILE A 44 -49.90 -18.52 3.74
C ILE A 44 -48.78 -18.76 2.71
N GLY A 45 -47.58 -18.73 3.24
CA GLY A 45 -46.39 -19.26 2.58
C GLY A 45 -45.17 -19.04 3.47
N ALA A 46 -44.94 -19.96 4.43
CA ALA A 46 -43.71 -19.95 5.22
C ALA A 46 -42.55 -20.37 4.32
N THR A 47 -41.68 -19.43 4.02
CA THR A 47 -40.30 -19.70 3.63
C THR A 47 -39.42 -18.87 4.52
N THR A 48 -38.73 -19.52 5.42
CA THR A 48 -37.64 -19.00 6.24
C THR A 48 -36.52 -18.58 5.29
N GLY A 49 -36.60 -17.36 4.79
CA GLY A 49 -35.49 -16.68 4.12
C GLY A 49 -34.61 -16.09 5.21
N THR A 50 -33.57 -16.80 5.60
CA THR A 50 -32.42 -16.21 6.30
C THR A 50 -31.86 -15.14 5.41
N THR A 51 -32.20 -13.88 5.66
CA THR A 51 -31.45 -12.73 5.15
C THR A 51 -30.11 -12.74 5.84
N GLY A 52 -29.19 -13.54 5.31
CA GLY A 52 -27.78 -13.36 5.57
C GLY A 52 -27.43 -11.97 5.06
N THR A 53 -27.27 -11.04 5.98
CA THR A 53 -26.52 -9.80 5.73
C THR A 53 -25.11 -10.25 5.39
N THR A 54 -24.82 -10.39 4.11
CA THR A 54 -23.45 -10.51 3.64
C THR A 54 -22.84 -9.15 3.96
N ALA A 55 -22.17 -9.05 5.11
CA ALA A 55 -21.21 -8.00 5.31
C ALA A 55 -20.25 -8.17 4.14
N THR A 56 -20.30 -7.26 3.19
CA THR A 56 -19.27 -7.12 2.18
C THR A 56 -18.01 -6.79 2.96
N ALA A 57 -17.20 -7.81 3.27
CA ALA A 57 -15.84 -7.57 3.71
C ALA A 57 -15.28 -6.60 2.66
N ALA A 58 -14.75 -5.46 3.12
CA ALA A 58 -13.98 -4.60 2.26
C ALA A 58 -12.95 -5.52 1.61
N SER A 59 -13.03 -5.67 0.28
CA SER A 59 -12.09 -6.51 -0.46
C SER A 59 -10.73 -5.94 -0.17
N ALA A 60 -9.90 -6.69 0.54
CA ALA A 60 -8.50 -6.33 0.66
C ALA A 60 -8.00 -6.06 -0.77
N ALA A 61 -7.30 -4.94 -0.96
CA ALA A 61 -6.74 -4.60 -2.24
C ALA A 61 -5.90 -5.81 -2.69
N SER A 62 -6.10 -6.25 -3.92
CA SER A 62 -5.42 -7.45 -4.39
C SER A 62 -3.97 -7.10 -4.74
N ASN A 63 -3.02 -8.03 -4.52
CA ASN A 63 -1.64 -7.84 -4.93
C ASN A 63 -1.51 -7.68 -6.46
N GLU A 64 -2.52 -8.13 -7.23
CA GLU A 64 -2.62 -7.83 -8.66
C GLU A 64 -2.81 -6.33 -8.93
N ALA A 65 -3.61 -5.63 -8.10
CA ALA A 65 -3.78 -4.19 -8.23
C ALA A 65 -2.50 -3.43 -7.85
N LEU A 66 -1.78 -3.89 -6.82
CA LEU A 66 -0.46 -3.38 -6.47
C LEU A 66 0.53 -3.52 -7.64
N LEU A 67 0.61 -4.70 -8.25
CA LEU A 67 1.47 -4.92 -9.41
C LEU A 67 1.03 -4.12 -10.64
N ALA A 68 -0.26 -3.88 -10.81
CA ALA A 68 -0.79 -3.02 -11.87
C ALA A 68 -0.39 -1.55 -11.62
N ALA A 69 -0.42 -1.09 -10.35
CA ALA A 69 0.04 0.25 -9.96
C ALA A 69 1.53 0.45 -10.28
N VAL A 70 2.37 -0.53 -9.91
CA VAL A 70 3.80 -0.55 -10.25
C VAL A 70 4.02 -0.43 -11.77
N ALA A 71 3.31 -1.24 -12.56
CA ALA A 71 3.44 -1.22 -14.02
C ALA A 71 2.96 0.12 -14.63
N THR A 72 1.88 0.68 -14.08
CA THR A 72 1.31 1.96 -14.53
C THR A 72 2.26 3.11 -14.21
N ALA A 73 2.80 3.15 -13.00
CA ALA A 73 3.76 4.17 -12.57
C ALA A 73 5.04 4.12 -13.41
N TRP A 74 5.64 2.93 -13.54
CA TRP A 74 6.84 2.76 -14.36
C TRP A 74 6.63 3.21 -15.80
N LYS A 75 5.48 2.85 -16.38
CA LYS A 75 5.12 3.27 -17.74
C LYS A 75 4.94 4.79 -17.85
N SER A 76 4.43 5.46 -16.82
CA SER A 76 4.22 6.91 -16.83
C SER A 76 5.54 7.69 -16.78
N VAL A 77 6.53 7.15 -16.06
CA VAL A 77 7.89 7.71 -15.98
C VAL A 77 8.71 7.35 -17.22
N GLY A 78 8.57 6.13 -17.73
CA GLY A 78 9.20 5.64 -18.97
C GLY A 78 10.56 4.99 -18.79
N SER A 79 11.21 5.15 -17.64
CA SER A 79 12.50 4.54 -17.28
C SER A 79 12.68 4.53 -15.76
N GLY A 80 13.71 3.83 -15.28
CA GLY A 80 14.08 3.83 -13.87
C GLY A 80 13.73 2.52 -13.14
N THR A 81 13.99 2.53 -11.83
CA THR A 81 13.75 1.41 -10.93
C THR A 81 12.66 1.78 -9.93
N VAL A 82 11.74 0.87 -9.69
CA VAL A 82 10.73 1.03 -8.63
C VAL A 82 11.39 0.73 -7.30
N ILE A 83 11.35 1.70 -6.40
CA ILE A 83 11.93 1.60 -5.05
C ILE A 83 10.88 1.17 -4.05
N SER A 84 9.64 1.70 -4.16
CA SER A 84 8.57 1.33 -3.25
C SER A 84 7.19 1.43 -3.89
N VAL A 85 6.25 0.71 -3.30
CA VAL A 85 4.82 0.82 -3.55
C VAL A 85 4.08 0.71 -2.23
N GLU A 86 3.14 1.60 -2.00
CA GLU A 86 2.33 1.68 -0.78
C GLU A 86 0.85 1.82 -1.12
N GLN A 87 -0.01 1.14 -0.35
CA GLN A 87 -1.45 1.35 -0.40
C GLN A 87 -1.81 2.60 0.40
N GLU A 88 -2.44 3.54 -0.25
CA GLU A 88 -2.96 4.73 0.39
C GLU A 88 -4.46 4.66 0.64
N GLN A 89 -4.94 5.55 1.54
CA GLN A 89 -6.37 5.77 1.78
C GLN A 89 -7.14 4.47 2.01
N ARG A 90 -6.54 3.51 2.73
CA ARG A 90 -7.12 2.18 3.01
C ARG A 90 -7.36 1.34 1.75
N GLY A 91 -6.42 1.37 0.82
CA GLY A 91 -6.47 0.58 -0.42
C GLY A 91 -7.32 1.21 -1.53
N SER A 92 -7.62 2.50 -1.46
CA SER A 92 -8.32 3.21 -2.54
C SER A 92 -7.38 3.91 -3.53
N ALA A 93 -6.09 3.87 -3.28
CA ALA A 93 -5.03 4.39 -4.13
C ALA A 93 -3.72 3.66 -3.84
N TYR A 94 -2.75 3.80 -4.75
CA TYR A 94 -1.36 3.39 -4.51
C TYR A 94 -0.46 4.58 -4.80
N GLU A 95 0.59 4.70 -3.99
CA GLU A 95 1.75 5.53 -4.25
C GLU A 95 2.92 4.63 -4.68
N VAL A 96 3.59 5.00 -5.75
CA VAL A 96 4.74 4.26 -6.28
C VAL A 96 5.90 5.22 -6.47
N LEU A 97 7.04 4.91 -5.87
CA LEU A 97 8.28 5.65 -6.06
C LEU A 97 9.13 4.98 -7.16
N VAL A 98 9.42 5.74 -8.20
CA VAL A 98 10.31 5.33 -9.30
C VAL A 98 11.51 6.27 -9.32
N VAL A 99 12.72 5.72 -9.31
CA VAL A 99 13.96 6.49 -9.38
C VAL A 99 14.64 6.25 -10.72
N THR A 100 14.94 7.33 -11.43
CA THR A 100 15.65 7.28 -12.73
C THR A 100 17.18 7.33 -12.55
N GLU A 101 17.94 6.93 -13.57
CA GLU A 101 19.40 6.86 -13.51
C GLU A 101 20.09 8.20 -13.17
N ASP A 102 19.44 9.32 -13.47
CA ASP A 102 19.94 10.66 -13.12
C ASP A 102 19.68 11.04 -11.65
N GLY A 103 19.03 10.14 -10.88
CA GLY A 103 18.68 10.34 -9.50
C GLY A 103 17.43 11.18 -9.28
N THR A 104 16.58 11.32 -10.30
CA THR A 104 15.28 11.94 -10.14
C THR A 104 14.30 10.94 -9.57
N GLU A 105 13.65 11.32 -8.49
CA GLU A 105 12.54 10.59 -7.86
C GLU A 105 11.23 10.99 -8.51
N HIS A 106 10.41 10.00 -8.81
CA HIS A 106 9.08 10.19 -9.36
C HIS A 106 8.07 9.49 -8.46
N GLU A 107 7.29 10.27 -7.72
CA GLU A 107 6.17 9.80 -6.94
C GLU A 107 4.92 9.80 -7.82
N VAL A 108 4.36 8.64 -8.03
CA VAL A 108 3.21 8.41 -8.91
C VAL A 108 2.07 7.80 -8.14
N HIS A 109 0.95 8.51 -8.08
CA HIS A 109 -0.28 7.98 -7.49
C HIS A 109 -1.14 7.31 -8.56
N THR A 110 -1.77 6.20 -8.20
CA THR A 110 -2.71 5.49 -9.08
C THR A 110 -4.06 5.28 -8.39
N ASP A 111 -5.06 4.88 -9.17
CA ASP A 111 -6.36 4.47 -8.64
C ASP A 111 -6.28 3.14 -7.86
N ALA A 112 -7.37 2.75 -7.21
CA ALA A 112 -7.48 1.51 -6.42
C ALA A 112 -7.24 0.23 -7.23
N ALA A 113 -7.42 0.26 -8.55
CA ALA A 113 -7.15 -0.87 -9.44
C ALA A 113 -5.70 -0.86 -9.96
N GLY A 114 -4.94 0.19 -9.67
CA GLY A 114 -3.58 0.38 -10.17
C GLY A 114 -3.49 0.66 -11.68
N THR A 115 -4.61 0.96 -12.34
CA THR A 115 -4.66 1.03 -13.81
C THR A 115 -4.58 2.43 -14.39
N GLY A 116 -4.84 3.44 -13.57
CA GLY A 116 -4.84 4.84 -13.98
C GLY A 116 -4.02 5.72 -13.04
N VAL A 117 -3.17 6.58 -13.60
CA VAL A 117 -2.48 7.60 -12.81
C VAL A 117 -3.48 8.64 -12.34
N THR A 118 -3.44 8.98 -11.06
CA THR A 118 -4.28 10.02 -10.44
C THR A 118 -3.43 11.25 -10.13
N GLY A 119 -3.92 12.41 -10.58
CA GLY A 119 -3.16 13.66 -10.42
C GLY A 119 -1.98 13.79 -11.37
N THR A 120 -1.02 14.61 -10.96
CA THR A 120 0.24 14.82 -11.69
C THR A 120 1.36 14.18 -10.90
N PRO A 121 2.19 13.33 -11.51
CA PRO A 121 3.37 12.80 -10.83
C PRO A 121 4.23 13.92 -10.25
N GLN A 122 4.66 13.74 -9.01
CA GLN A 122 5.61 14.64 -8.36
C GLN A 122 7.02 14.19 -8.71
N THR A 123 7.92 15.16 -8.89
CA THR A 123 9.32 14.88 -9.18
C THR A 123 10.21 15.67 -8.26
N GLU A 124 11.21 14.99 -7.69
CA GLU A 124 12.23 15.62 -6.87
C GLU A 124 13.60 15.09 -7.30
N THR A 125 14.60 15.95 -7.24
CA THR A 125 15.98 15.49 -7.45
C THR A 125 16.52 15.02 -6.12
N ALA A 126 16.91 13.75 -6.05
CA ALA A 126 17.52 13.17 -4.86
C ALA A 126 18.74 13.99 -4.42
N ASP A 127 18.86 14.22 -3.14
CA ASP A 127 20.08 14.80 -2.60
C ASP A 127 21.25 13.80 -2.68
N THR A 128 22.43 14.18 -2.19
CA THR A 128 23.62 13.33 -2.33
C THR A 128 23.51 12.04 -1.53
N ASP A 129 22.85 12.08 -0.39
CA ASP A 129 22.73 10.93 0.52
C ASP A 129 21.64 9.98 0.00
N ASP A 130 20.49 10.51 -0.42
CA ASP A 130 19.39 9.75 -1.01
C ASP A 130 19.83 9.07 -2.33
N ARG A 131 20.59 9.81 -3.17
CA ARG A 131 21.14 9.25 -4.40
C ARG A 131 22.09 8.07 -4.12
N ALA A 132 22.97 8.20 -3.13
CA ALA A 132 23.89 7.14 -2.76
C ALA A 132 23.16 5.91 -2.20
N GLU A 133 22.02 6.13 -1.52
CA GLU A 133 21.15 5.07 -1.03
C GLU A 133 20.46 4.35 -2.19
N HIS A 134 19.83 5.10 -3.10
CA HIS A 134 19.18 4.52 -4.28
C HIS A 134 20.16 3.76 -5.19
N ASP A 135 21.35 4.32 -5.44
CA ASP A 135 22.39 3.63 -6.20
C ASP A 135 22.78 2.29 -5.56
N ARG A 136 22.83 2.23 -4.23
CA ARG A 136 23.09 0.99 -3.48
C ARG A 136 21.93 0.01 -3.60
N PHE A 137 20.69 0.48 -3.48
CA PHE A 137 19.49 -0.35 -3.63
C PHE A 137 19.43 -0.99 -5.01
N VAL A 138 19.59 -0.18 -6.06
CA VAL A 138 19.58 -0.65 -7.45
C VAL A 138 20.70 -1.65 -7.73
N ALA A 139 21.90 -1.43 -7.14
CA ALA A 139 23.04 -2.31 -7.34
C ALA A 139 22.92 -3.66 -6.61
N ALA A 140 22.15 -3.72 -5.53
CA ALA A 140 22.03 -4.91 -4.69
C ALA A 140 20.75 -5.73 -4.96
N ALA A 141 19.71 -5.12 -5.54
CA ALA A 141 18.45 -5.78 -5.79
C ALA A 141 18.48 -6.56 -7.12
N ASP A 142 18.70 -7.87 -7.03
CA ASP A 142 18.55 -8.79 -8.15
C ASP A 142 17.08 -9.22 -8.34
N LEU A 143 16.26 -9.13 -7.29
CA LEU A 143 14.83 -9.40 -7.33
C LEU A 143 14.06 -8.14 -7.69
N ASP A 144 13.22 -8.23 -8.73
CA ASP A 144 12.26 -7.18 -9.03
C ASP A 144 11.05 -7.23 -8.08
N VAL A 145 10.24 -6.15 -8.10
CA VAL A 145 9.02 -6.03 -7.27
C VAL A 145 8.10 -7.22 -7.42
N ARG A 146 7.93 -7.75 -8.62
CA ARG A 146 7.03 -8.90 -8.88
C ARG A 146 7.51 -10.15 -8.17
N THR A 147 8.81 -10.40 -8.23
CA THR A 147 9.45 -11.55 -7.56
C THR A 147 9.36 -11.39 -6.05
N ALA A 148 9.58 -10.17 -5.52
CA ALA A 148 9.41 -9.88 -4.11
C ALA A 148 7.95 -10.10 -3.65
N VAL A 149 6.96 -9.61 -4.40
CA VAL A 149 5.53 -9.86 -4.12
C VAL A 149 5.24 -11.35 -4.03
N SER A 150 5.73 -12.15 -4.98
CA SER A 150 5.53 -13.61 -4.94
C SER A 150 6.16 -14.26 -3.73
N ALA A 151 7.34 -13.82 -3.31
CA ALA A 151 7.99 -14.34 -2.11
C ALA A 151 7.21 -14.00 -0.84
N PHE A 152 6.62 -12.81 -0.76
CA PHE A 152 5.76 -12.40 0.35
C PHE A 152 4.46 -13.21 0.38
N GLU A 153 3.84 -13.46 -0.78
CA GLU A 153 2.63 -14.31 -0.90
C GLU A 153 2.89 -15.77 -0.49
N ASP A 154 4.09 -16.28 -0.77
CA ASP A 154 4.50 -17.63 -0.36
C ASP A 154 4.68 -17.75 1.16
N LEU A 155 5.05 -16.65 1.84
CA LEU A 155 5.18 -16.61 3.29
C LEU A 155 3.83 -16.43 3.98
N HIS A 156 3.04 -15.47 3.51
CA HIS A 156 1.75 -15.12 4.10
C HIS A 156 0.69 -14.88 3.03
N ALA A 157 -0.38 -15.69 3.07
CA ALA A 157 -1.55 -15.46 2.23
C ALA A 157 -2.30 -14.20 2.71
N GLY A 158 -2.13 -13.10 2.00
CA GLY A 158 -2.70 -11.81 2.41
C GLY A 158 -2.54 -10.72 1.37
N SER A 159 -2.91 -9.52 1.77
CA SER A 159 -2.76 -8.31 0.98
C SER A 159 -1.51 -7.56 1.44
N ILE A 160 -0.63 -7.26 0.51
CA ILE A 160 0.55 -6.44 0.76
C ILE A 160 0.09 -4.99 0.80
N SER A 161 0.30 -4.32 1.92
CA SER A 161 -0.04 -2.91 2.10
C SER A 161 1.11 -1.96 1.79
N GLU A 162 2.34 -2.45 1.96
CA GLU A 162 3.57 -1.72 1.70
C GLU A 162 4.66 -2.70 1.24
N LEU A 163 5.46 -2.30 0.26
CA LEU A 163 6.65 -3.03 -0.17
C LEU A 163 7.67 -2.03 -0.70
N GLY A 164 8.89 -2.07 -0.19
CA GLY A 164 9.97 -1.17 -0.60
C GLY A 164 11.36 -1.75 -0.34
N LEU A 165 12.35 -1.20 -1.03
CA LEU A 165 13.76 -1.46 -0.74
C LEU A 165 14.19 -0.65 0.49
N ASP A 166 14.93 -1.29 1.39
CA ASP A 166 15.46 -0.66 2.60
C ASP A 166 16.81 -1.27 2.99
N ASP A 167 17.52 -0.63 3.91
CA ASP A 167 18.75 -1.15 4.52
C ASP A 167 18.46 -1.76 5.89
N HIS A 168 18.65 -3.07 5.99
CA HIS A 168 18.57 -3.76 7.27
C HIS A 168 19.94 -4.25 7.70
N LEU A 169 20.56 -3.55 8.64
CA LEU A 169 21.88 -3.90 9.22
C LEU A 169 23.00 -4.04 8.16
N GLY A 170 22.95 -3.26 7.09
CA GLY A 170 23.91 -3.26 6.00
C GLY A 170 23.59 -4.23 4.87
N THR A 171 22.44 -4.90 4.93
CA THR A 171 21.89 -5.73 3.86
C THR A 171 20.72 -4.98 3.20
N VAL A 172 20.71 -4.89 1.88
CA VAL A 172 19.56 -4.38 1.17
C VAL A 172 18.47 -5.44 1.14
N VAL A 173 17.29 -5.07 1.58
CA VAL A 173 16.13 -5.96 1.71
C VAL A 173 14.93 -5.41 0.95
N TRP A 174 14.06 -6.27 0.49
CA TRP A 174 12.67 -5.93 0.29
C TRP A 174 11.98 -6.02 1.65
N GLU A 175 11.49 -4.90 2.15
CA GLU A 175 10.71 -4.81 3.38
C GLU A 175 9.26 -4.52 3.03
N GLY A 176 8.33 -5.13 3.74
CA GLY A 176 6.92 -4.89 3.52
C GLY A 176 6.02 -5.52 4.56
N ASP A 177 4.77 -5.14 4.47
CA ASP A 177 3.71 -5.54 5.38
C ASP A 177 2.64 -6.33 4.65
N VAL A 178 2.29 -7.50 5.18
CA VAL A 178 1.21 -8.35 4.68
C VAL A 178 0.09 -8.41 5.72
N VAL A 179 -1.11 -8.05 5.32
CA VAL A 179 -2.32 -8.21 6.14
C VAL A 179 -3.04 -9.47 5.73
N ASP A 180 -3.06 -10.47 6.60
CA ASP A 180 -3.69 -11.75 6.34
C ASP A 180 -5.23 -11.70 6.40
N GLY A 181 -5.88 -12.82 6.06
CA GLY A 181 -7.35 -12.92 6.05
C GLY A 181 -8.01 -12.77 7.43
N SER A 182 -7.25 -12.82 8.51
CA SER A 182 -7.72 -12.55 9.88
C SER A 182 -7.55 -11.09 10.29
N GLY A 183 -6.84 -10.29 9.47
CA GLY A 183 -6.48 -8.92 9.77
C GLY A 183 -5.18 -8.78 10.56
N THR A 184 -4.42 -9.88 10.71
CA THR A 184 -3.10 -9.82 11.35
C THR A 184 -2.10 -9.24 10.36
N LYS A 185 -1.31 -8.27 10.82
CA LYS A 185 -0.24 -7.66 10.05
C LYS A 185 1.07 -8.38 10.32
N HIS A 186 1.75 -8.79 9.26
CA HIS A 186 3.07 -9.40 9.29
C HIS A 186 4.07 -8.45 8.63
N SER A 187 5.11 -8.10 9.37
CA SER A 187 6.24 -7.33 8.85
C SER A 187 7.33 -8.29 8.39
N VAL A 188 7.62 -8.27 7.10
CA VAL A 188 8.52 -9.23 6.43
C VAL A 188 9.68 -8.49 5.80
N ARG A 189 10.88 -9.07 5.90
CA ARG A 189 12.08 -8.64 5.16
C ARG A 189 12.68 -9.85 4.48
N ILE A 190 12.95 -9.72 3.20
CA ILE A 190 13.73 -10.69 2.43
C ILE A 190 14.97 -10.00 1.86
N ASP A 191 16.06 -10.70 1.75
CA ASP A 191 17.27 -10.22 1.07
C ASP A 191 16.94 -9.88 -0.39
N ALA A 192 17.24 -8.65 -0.83
CA ALA A 192 16.84 -8.16 -2.14
C ALA A 192 17.59 -8.81 -3.30
N GLY A 193 18.72 -9.46 -3.03
CA GLY A 193 19.50 -10.22 -4.01
C GLY A 193 19.09 -11.69 -4.08
N SER A 194 19.00 -12.38 -2.94
CA SER A 194 18.76 -13.82 -2.90
C SER A 194 17.30 -14.23 -2.70
N GLY A 195 16.48 -13.38 -2.07
CA GLY A 195 15.13 -13.73 -1.65
C GLY A 195 15.05 -14.49 -0.33
N ASP A 196 16.18 -14.70 0.35
CA ASP A 196 16.18 -15.37 1.64
C ASP A 196 15.47 -14.52 2.70
N VAL A 197 14.66 -15.16 3.55
CA VAL A 197 13.95 -14.47 4.64
C VAL A 197 14.96 -13.98 5.67
N VAL A 198 14.98 -12.66 5.90
CA VAL A 198 15.81 -11.99 6.92
C VAL A 198 15.05 -11.86 8.22
N THR A 199 13.81 -11.35 8.15
CA THR A 199 12.88 -11.29 9.30
C THR A 199 11.46 -11.55 8.85
N ASP A 200 10.67 -12.16 9.74
CA ASP A 200 9.25 -12.41 9.58
C ASP A 200 8.62 -12.33 10.97
N GLN A 201 7.82 -11.30 11.22
CA GLN A 201 7.28 -10.97 12.52
C GLN A 201 5.83 -10.52 12.43
N VAL A 202 5.02 -10.92 13.42
CA VAL A 202 3.70 -10.32 13.60
C VAL A 202 3.88 -8.90 14.15
N ASP A 203 3.33 -7.92 13.47
CA ASP A 203 3.28 -6.55 13.97
C ASP A 203 2.22 -6.47 15.08
N THR A 204 2.65 -6.11 16.28
CA THR A 204 1.79 -6.03 17.48
C THR A 204 1.56 -4.60 17.95
N ASP A 205 1.96 -3.62 17.16
CA ASP A 205 1.75 -2.21 17.49
C ASP A 205 0.31 -1.78 17.15
N ASP A 206 -0.57 -1.94 18.17
CA ASP A 206 -1.93 -1.41 18.24
C ASP A 206 -1.96 -0.11 19.05
#